data_64aa84d6f54b19601b60bad62345195f
#
_entry.id   64aa84d6f54b19601b60bad62345195f
#
_cell.length_a   1.000
_cell.length_b   1.000
_cell.length_c   1.000
_cell.angle_alpha   90.00
_cell.angle_beta   90.00
_cell.angle_gamma   90.00
#
_symmetry.space_group_name_H-M   'P 1'
#
loop_
_entity.id
_entity.type
_entity.pdbx_description
1 polymer ?
#
loop_
_entity_poly.entity_id
_entity_poly.type
_entity_poly.pdbx_seq_one_letter_code
_entity_poly.pdbx_strand_id
1 'polypeptide(L)'
;MQKNLVIVESPAKAKTIEKFLGEDFKVMSSYGHIRDLKKKNFGVDLETFKPEYEIPDDKKNVVKELRAQARKSEAVWLASDEDREGEAISWHLAEVLKINPQESKRIVFHEITKPAILDAIAHPRHIDLNLVDAQQARRVLDRLVGFKLSPVLWRRVRPSLSAGRVQSVAVRLIVERERE
;
A
#
# COMPACT_ATOMS: atom_id res chain seq x y z
N MET A 1 20.21 -21.93 0.38
CA MET A 1 20.02 -20.49 0.64
C MET A 1 18.85 -20.05 -0.22
N GLN A 2 17.82 -19.42 0.34
CA GLN A 2 16.70 -18.95 -0.46
C GLN A 2 17.16 -17.76 -1.29
N LYS A 3 17.14 -17.93 -2.61
CA LYS A 3 17.66 -16.93 -3.56
C LYS A 3 16.72 -15.74 -3.75
N ASN A 4 15.41 -15.97 -3.60
CA ASN A 4 14.39 -15.01 -3.94
C ASN A 4 13.46 -14.72 -2.76
N LEU A 5 13.18 -13.44 -2.50
CA LEU A 5 12.14 -12.99 -1.58
C LEU A 5 10.98 -12.40 -2.39
N VAL A 6 9.79 -12.96 -2.24
CA VAL A 6 8.54 -12.39 -2.77
C VAL A 6 7.77 -11.74 -1.62
N ILE A 7 7.36 -10.50 -1.79
CA ILE A 7 6.59 -9.76 -0.77
C ILE A 7 5.20 -9.47 -1.32
N VAL A 8 4.18 -9.96 -0.62
CA VAL A 8 2.75 -9.75 -0.90
C VAL A 8 2.10 -8.92 0.21
N GLU A 9 0.89 -8.42 -0.01
CA GLU A 9 0.20 -7.62 1.00
C GLU A 9 -0.48 -8.44 2.10
N SER A 10 -0.87 -9.70 1.84
CA SER A 10 -1.61 -10.51 2.81
C SER A 10 -0.97 -11.86 3.13
N PRO A 11 -1.07 -12.34 4.38
CA PRO A 11 -0.50 -13.64 4.76
C PRO A 11 -1.21 -14.83 4.10
N ALA A 12 -2.48 -14.68 3.72
CA ALA A 12 -3.22 -15.71 2.99
C ALA A 12 -2.63 -15.93 1.59
N LYS A 13 -2.37 -14.82 0.85
CA LYS A 13 -1.68 -14.85 -0.44
C LYS A 13 -0.29 -15.45 -0.30
N ALA A 14 0.47 -15.07 0.74
CA ALA A 14 1.82 -15.59 0.95
C ALA A 14 1.86 -17.13 1.02
N LYS A 15 0.98 -17.73 1.84
CA LYS A 15 0.91 -19.19 1.99
C LYS A 15 0.57 -19.93 0.68
N THR A 16 -0.30 -19.35 -0.13
CA THR A 16 -0.72 -19.96 -1.40
C THR A 16 0.38 -19.84 -2.45
N ILE A 17 0.98 -18.67 -2.58
CA ILE A 17 2.00 -18.39 -3.59
C ILE A 17 3.30 -19.19 -3.29
N GLU A 18 3.69 -19.29 -2.02
CA GLU A 18 4.87 -20.06 -1.61
C GLU A 18 4.81 -21.53 -2.07
N LYS A 19 3.61 -22.15 -2.02
CA LYS A 19 3.40 -23.52 -2.52
C LYS A 19 3.61 -23.67 -4.04
N PHE A 20 3.43 -22.60 -4.80
CA PHE A 20 3.57 -22.61 -6.25
C PHE A 20 5.01 -22.37 -6.73
N LEU A 21 5.79 -21.59 -5.96
CA LEU A 21 7.12 -21.13 -6.38
C LEU A 21 8.27 -22.07 -6.02
N GLY A 22 8.09 -22.98 -5.05
CA GLY A 22 9.12 -23.94 -4.65
C GLY A 22 10.19 -23.36 -3.71
N GLU A 23 11.23 -24.18 -3.44
CA GLU A 23 12.21 -23.97 -2.34
C GLU A 23 13.15 -22.78 -2.55
N ASP A 24 13.37 -22.34 -3.78
CA ASP A 24 14.22 -21.17 -4.10
C ASP A 24 13.58 -19.84 -3.71
N PHE A 25 12.30 -19.84 -3.39
CA PHE A 25 11.53 -18.64 -3.07
C PHE A 25 11.06 -18.65 -1.62
N LYS A 26 11.29 -17.53 -0.93
CA LYS A 26 10.62 -17.21 0.33
C LYS A 26 9.51 -16.20 0.07
N VAL A 27 8.30 -16.50 0.54
CA VAL A 27 7.19 -15.57 0.40
C VAL A 27 6.82 -15.00 1.77
N MET A 28 6.79 -13.67 1.87
CA MET A 28 6.45 -12.95 3.10
C MET A 28 5.32 -11.96 2.86
N SER A 29 4.59 -11.64 3.91
CA SER A 29 3.54 -10.61 3.86
C SER A 29 4.01 -9.30 4.51
N SER A 30 3.62 -8.17 3.91
CA SER A 30 3.73 -6.84 4.52
C SER A 30 2.57 -6.52 5.47
N TYR A 31 1.51 -7.36 5.46
CA TYR A 31 0.25 -7.09 6.18
C TYR A 31 -0.36 -5.74 5.78
N GLY A 32 -0.40 -5.45 4.48
CA GLY A 32 -0.86 -4.20 3.91
C GLY A 32 0.22 -3.10 3.91
N HIS A 33 -0.20 -1.85 4.10
CA HIS A 33 0.71 -0.72 4.14
C HIS A 33 1.70 -0.78 5.31
N ILE A 34 2.98 -0.56 5.02
CA ILE A 34 4.07 -0.52 6.02
C ILE A 34 4.50 0.90 6.40
N ARG A 35 4.02 1.90 5.67
CA ARG A 35 4.20 3.33 5.96
C ARG A 35 2.85 4.03 5.87
N ASP A 36 2.66 5.05 6.69
CA ASP A 36 1.51 5.95 6.61
C ASP A 36 1.96 7.40 6.81
N LEU A 37 1.10 8.34 6.47
CA LEU A 37 1.35 9.76 6.75
C LEU A 37 1.60 9.97 8.24
N LYS A 38 2.58 10.78 8.58
CA LYS A 38 2.87 11.13 9.96
C LYS A 38 1.61 11.59 10.68
N LYS A 39 1.42 11.13 11.91
CA LYS A 39 0.30 11.56 12.77
C LYS A 39 0.46 12.99 13.27
N LYS A 40 1.71 13.41 13.53
CA LYS A 40 2.04 14.78 13.95
C LYS A 40 2.11 15.71 12.73
N ASN A 41 1.77 17.00 12.94
CA ASN A 41 1.88 18.05 11.92
C ASN A 41 1.16 17.72 10.61
N PHE A 42 -0.05 17.16 10.68
CA PHE A 42 -0.83 16.79 9.49
C PHE A 42 -0.23 15.65 8.64
N GLY A 43 1.08 15.40 8.71
CA GLY A 43 1.79 14.48 7.82
C GLY A 43 1.83 14.94 6.36
N VAL A 44 1.48 16.20 6.09
CA VAL A 44 1.51 16.83 4.77
C VAL A 44 1.95 18.27 4.95
N ASP A 45 2.94 18.69 4.20
CA ASP A 45 3.32 20.09 4.10
C ASP A 45 2.19 20.89 3.43
N LEU A 46 1.70 21.96 4.07
CA LEU A 46 0.52 22.69 3.61
C LEU A 46 0.80 23.68 2.47
N GLU A 47 2.06 23.98 2.19
CA GLU A 47 2.47 24.89 1.11
C GLU A 47 2.78 24.09 -0.16
N THR A 48 3.52 22.99 -0.02
CA THR A 48 3.98 22.17 -1.15
C THR A 48 3.12 20.95 -1.40
N PHE A 49 2.20 20.61 -0.49
CA PHE A 49 1.39 19.38 -0.44
C PHE A 49 2.20 18.09 -0.42
N LYS A 50 3.48 18.18 -0.07
CA LYS A 50 4.37 17.02 -0.02
C LYS A 50 4.03 16.15 1.19
N PRO A 51 3.78 14.84 0.97
CA PRO A 51 3.47 13.92 2.07
C PRO A 51 4.74 13.57 2.86
N GLU A 52 4.58 13.47 4.17
CA GLU A 52 5.60 12.96 5.08
C GLU A 52 5.17 11.62 5.64
N TYR A 53 5.95 10.58 5.38
CA TYR A 53 5.65 9.21 5.78
C TYR A 53 6.45 8.76 7.01
N GLU A 54 5.83 7.93 7.82
CA GLU A 54 6.49 7.21 8.92
C GLU A 54 6.10 5.73 8.91
N ILE A 55 6.91 4.90 9.57
CA ILE A 55 6.57 3.50 9.81
C ILE A 55 5.80 3.45 11.13
N PRO A 56 4.52 3.05 11.13
CA PRO A 56 3.73 2.89 12.35
C PRO A 56 4.38 1.88 13.31
N ASP A 57 4.16 2.06 14.62
CA ASP A 57 4.81 1.23 15.64
C ASP A 57 4.47 -0.26 15.50
N ASP A 58 3.24 -0.57 15.16
CA ASP A 58 2.76 -1.94 14.87
C ASP A 58 3.41 -2.58 13.64
N LYS A 59 4.00 -1.79 12.74
CA LYS A 59 4.68 -2.28 11.53
C LYS A 59 6.19 -2.40 11.67
N LYS A 60 6.78 -1.87 12.75
CA LYS A 60 8.25 -1.87 12.93
C LYS A 60 8.85 -3.28 12.90
N ASN A 61 8.19 -4.26 13.54
CA ASN A 61 8.67 -5.65 13.56
C ASN A 61 8.62 -6.28 12.16
N VAL A 62 7.50 -6.11 11.45
CA VAL A 62 7.34 -6.61 10.07
C VAL A 62 8.42 -6.03 9.16
N VAL A 63 8.65 -4.73 9.24
CA VAL A 63 9.69 -4.06 8.46
C VAL A 63 11.08 -4.58 8.81
N LYS A 64 11.37 -4.82 10.10
CA LYS A 64 12.64 -5.41 10.55
C LYS A 64 12.87 -6.79 9.94
N GLU A 65 11.86 -7.64 9.96
CA GLU A 65 11.91 -8.99 9.38
C GLU A 65 12.09 -8.96 7.86
N LEU A 66 11.32 -8.13 7.15
CA LEU A 66 11.44 -7.93 5.71
C LEU A 66 12.84 -7.46 5.31
N ARG A 67 13.40 -6.48 6.03
CA ARG A 67 14.77 -6.01 5.81
C ARG A 67 15.82 -7.09 6.05
N ALA A 68 15.64 -7.88 7.10
CA ALA A 68 16.57 -8.98 7.43
C ALA A 68 16.54 -10.06 6.36
N GLN A 69 15.37 -10.39 5.82
CA GLN A 69 15.23 -11.38 4.76
C GLN A 69 15.69 -10.84 3.40
N ALA A 70 15.38 -9.59 3.06
CA ALA A 70 15.82 -8.96 1.82
C ALA A 70 17.36 -8.94 1.69
N ARG A 71 18.07 -8.69 2.81
CA ARG A 71 19.55 -8.74 2.83
C ARG A 71 20.15 -10.13 2.60
N LYS A 72 19.37 -11.18 2.84
CA LYS A 72 19.80 -12.57 2.64
C LYS A 72 19.42 -13.13 1.26
N SER A 73 18.61 -12.38 0.52
CA SER A 73 18.10 -12.78 -0.78
C SER A 73 18.89 -12.10 -1.90
N GLU A 74 19.09 -12.80 -3.00
CA GLU A 74 19.73 -12.26 -4.20
C GLU A 74 18.79 -11.32 -4.97
N ALA A 75 17.47 -11.61 -4.92
CA ALA A 75 16.44 -10.79 -5.55
C ALA A 75 15.21 -10.63 -4.66
N VAL A 76 14.59 -9.45 -4.76
CA VAL A 76 13.33 -9.10 -4.08
C VAL A 76 12.26 -8.80 -5.12
N TRP A 77 11.12 -9.48 -5.00
CA TRP A 77 9.97 -9.38 -5.88
C TRP A 77 8.81 -8.74 -5.13
N LEU A 78 8.22 -7.71 -5.71
CA LEU A 78 7.09 -6.97 -5.14
C LEU A 78 5.81 -7.44 -5.82
N ALA A 79 4.91 -8.08 -5.08
CA ALA A 79 3.76 -8.82 -5.60
C ALA A 79 2.44 -8.40 -4.93
N SER A 80 2.21 -7.09 -4.82
CA SER A 80 0.94 -6.51 -4.39
C SER A 80 -0.06 -6.40 -5.56
N ASP A 81 -1.32 -6.12 -5.26
CA ASP A 81 -2.40 -6.04 -6.24
C ASP A 81 -2.12 -5.05 -7.37
N GLU A 82 -2.75 -5.27 -8.52
CA GLU A 82 -2.61 -4.43 -9.72
C GLU A 82 -3.60 -3.26 -9.67
N ASP A 83 -3.49 -2.47 -8.62
CA ASP A 83 -4.19 -1.20 -8.51
C ASP A 83 -3.28 -0.14 -7.90
N ARG A 84 -3.75 1.10 -7.79
CA ARG A 84 -2.96 2.18 -7.22
C ARG A 84 -2.59 1.97 -5.75
N GLU A 85 -3.41 1.23 -4.98
CA GLU A 85 -3.10 0.92 -3.57
C GLU A 85 -1.97 -0.10 -3.48
N GLY A 86 -2.03 -1.18 -4.29
CA GLY A 86 -0.95 -2.16 -4.39
C GLY A 86 0.34 -1.57 -4.95
N GLU A 87 0.24 -0.63 -5.90
CA GLU A 87 1.42 0.07 -6.43
C GLU A 87 2.09 0.94 -5.37
N ALA A 88 1.30 1.65 -4.55
CA ALA A 88 1.81 2.42 -3.42
C ALA A 88 2.44 1.51 -2.34
N ILE A 89 1.85 0.33 -2.06
CA ILE A 89 2.45 -0.65 -1.14
C ILE A 89 3.83 -1.09 -1.66
N SER A 90 3.92 -1.44 -2.95
CA SER A 90 5.19 -1.81 -3.59
C SER A 90 6.23 -0.70 -3.53
N TRP A 91 5.81 0.56 -3.80
CA TRP A 91 6.70 1.71 -3.70
C TRP A 91 7.18 1.95 -2.25
N HIS A 92 6.29 1.88 -1.27
CA HIS A 92 6.67 1.99 0.14
C HIS A 92 7.62 0.87 0.58
N LEU A 93 7.45 -0.36 0.06
CA LEU A 93 8.38 -1.46 0.28
C LEU A 93 9.75 -1.17 -0.34
N ALA A 94 9.79 -0.71 -1.59
CA ALA A 94 11.04 -0.34 -2.27
C ALA A 94 11.81 0.73 -1.48
N GLU A 95 11.14 1.79 -1.04
CA GLU A 95 11.72 2.85 -0.20
C GLU A 95 12.32 2.29 1.10
N VAL A 96 11.56 1.45 1.83
CA VAL A 96 12.00 0.88 3.10
C VAL A 96 13.15 -0.10 2.93
N LEU A 97 13.15 -0.87 1.85
CA LEU A 97 14.18 -1.86 1.53
C LEU A 97 15.35 -1.25 0.77
N LYS A 98 15.29 0.04 0.38
CA LYS A 98 16.27 0.76 -0.41
C LYS A 98 16.50 0.14 -1.79
N ILE A 99 15.42 -0.25 -2.43
CA ILE A 99 15.39 -0.74 -3.81
C ILE A 99 15.02 0.44 -4.70
N ASN A 100 15.77 0.64 -5.79
CA ASN A 100 15.40 1.63 -6.79
C ASN A 100 14.07 1.23 -7.46
N PRO A 101 13.01 2.05 -7.43
CA PRO A 101 11.74 1.72 -8.06
C PRO A 101 11.84 1.38 -9.56
N GLN A 102 12.77 2.01 -10.28
CA GLN A 102 13.02 1.77 -11.72
C GLN A 102 13.81 0.49 -12.00
N GLU A 103 14.37 -0.15 -10.99
CA GLU A 103 15.09 -1.42 -11.08
C GLU A 103 14.36 -2.54 -10.31
N SER A 104 13.17 -2.21 -9.77
CA SER A 104 12.38 -3.14 -8.98
C SER A 104 11.81 -4.28 -9.83
N LYS A 105 11.75 -5.46 -9.24
CA LYS A 105 11.03 -6.61 -9.81
C LYS A 105 9.60 -6.59 -9.30
N ARG A 106 8.74 -5.82 -9.96
CA ARG A 106 7.31 -5.75 -9.69
C ARG A 106 6.58 -6.80 -10.51
N ILE A 107 5.84 -7.68 -9.88
CA ILE A 107 4.98 -8.66 -10.55
C ILE A 107 3.52 -8.42 -10.23
N VAL A 108 2.68 -8.63 -11.21
CA VAL A 108 1.23 -8.48 -11.13
C VAL A 108 0.55 -9.72 -11.68
N PHE A 109 -0.56 -10.11 -11.08
CA PHE A 109 -1.35 -11.24 -11.51
C PHE A 109 -2.81 -11.00 -11.13
N HIS A 110 -3.73 -11.39 -11.99
CA HIS A 110 -5.18 -11.20 -11.80
C HIS A 110 -5.82 -12.36 -11.01
N GLU A 111 -5.12 -13.48 -10.91
CA GLU A 111 -5.59 -14.68 -10.19
C GLU A 111 -4.42 -15.37 -9.47
N ILE A 112 -4.72 -16.06 -8.38
CA ILE A 112 -3.72 -16.80 -7.60
C ILE A 112 -3.71 -18.25 -8.04
N THR A 113 -3.28 -18.49 -9.27
CA THR A 113 -3.04 -19.83 -9.84
C THR A 113 -1.56 -20.04 -10.11
N LYS A 114 -1.11 -21.27 -10.11
CA LYS A 114 0.30 -21.57 -10.38
C LYS A 114 0.79 -21.07 -11.73
N PRO A 115 0.04 -21.25 -12.85
CA PRO A 115 0.46 -20.71 -14.14
C PRO A 115 0.60 -19.19 -14.14
N ALA A 116 -0.40 -18.45 -13.59
CA ALA A 116 -0.37 -16.99 -13.54
C ALA A 116 0.81 -16.45 -12.72
N ILE A 117 1.13 -17.09 -11.58
CA ILE A 117 2.26 -16.69 -10.74
C ILE A 117 3.59 -16.95 -11.44
N LEU A 118 3.76 -18.09 -12.09
CA LEU A 118 4.99 -18.41 -12.83
C LEU A 118 5.19 -17.50 -14.03
N ASP A 119 4.11 -17.16 -14.74
CA ASP A 119 4.15 -16.19 -15.84
C ASP A 119 4.54 -14.80 -15.34
N ALA A 120 3.95 -14.33 -14.23
CA ALA A 120 4.30 -13.05 -13.61
C ALA A 120 5.78 -12.98 -13.19
N ILE A 121 6.35 -14.08 -12.67
CA ILE A 121 7.79 -14.17 -12.36
C ILE A 121 8.65 -14.11 -13.63
N ALA A 122 8.18 -14.69 -14.74
CA ALA A 122 8.90 -14.65 -16.00
C ALA A 122 8.86 -13.26 -16.68
N HIS A 123 7.83 -12.44 -16.38
CA HIS A 123 7.59 -11.14 -17.01
C HIS A 123 7.45 -10.00 -15.97
N PRO A 124 8.49 -9.70 -15.17
CA PRO A 124 8.43 -8.62 -14.21
C PRO A 124 8.41 -7.26 -14.90
N ARG A 125 7.76 -6.30 -14.28
CA ARG A 125 7.81 -4.88 -14.66
C ARG A 125 8.48 -4.03 -13.58
N HIS A 126 8.53 -2.74 -13.76
CA HIS A 126 8.90 -1.78 -12.73
C HIS A 126 7.65 -1.20 -12.05
N ILE A 127 7.87 -0.52 -10.92
CA ILE A 127 6.82 0.22 -10.23
C ILE A 127 6.33 1.36 -11.15
N ASP A 128 5.01 1.47 -11.32
CA ASP A 128 4.39 2.59 -12.03
C ASP A 128 4.26 3.80 -11.11
N LEU A 129 5.16 4.76 -11.27
CA LEU A 129 5.19 5.97 -10.45
C LEU A 129 3.97 6.86 -10.67
N ASN A 130 3.29 6.80 -11.82
CA ASN A 130 2.06 7.56 -12.05
C ASN A 130 0.92 7.04 -11.17
N LEU A 131 0.81 5.72 -11.00
CA LEU A 131 -0.16 5.11 -10.07
C LEU A 131 0.19 5.42 -8.62
N VAL A 132 1.47 5.44 -8.27
CA VAL A 132 1.94 5.86 -6.94
C VAL A 132 1.55 7.31 -6.67
N ASP A 133 1.80 8.22 -7.60
CA ASP A 133 1.45 9.63 -7.47
C ASP A 133 -0.05 9.85 -7.37
N ALA A 134 -0.86 9.11 -8.14
CA ALA A 134 -2.31 9.14 -8.05
C ALA A 134 -2.82 8.68 -6.66
N GLN A 135 -2.21 7.66 -6.08
CA GLN A 135 -2.54 7.21 -4.72
C GLN A 135 -2.11 8.25 -3.69
N GLN A 136 -0.91 8.81 -3.80
CA GLN A 136 -0.42 9.86 -2.90
C GLN A 136 -1.31 11.10 -2.93
N ALA A 137 -1.68 11.58 -4.12
CA ALA A 137 -2.57 12.73 -4.28
C ALA A 137 -3.93 12.47 -3.60
N ARG A 138 -4.51 11.28 -3.80
CA ARG A 138 -5.73 10.87 -3.10
C ARG A 138 -5.54 10.87 -1.59
N ARG A 139 -4.45 10.28 -1.08
CA ARG A 139 -4.16 10.18 0.35
C ARG A 139 -4.02 11.55 1.00
N VAL A 140 -3.30 12.45 0.33
CA VAL A 140 -3.13 13.86 0.74
C VAL A 140 -4.48 14.57 0.78
N LEU A 141 -5.27 14.46 -0.28
CA LEU A 141 -6.59 15.11 -0.38
C LEU A 141 -7.54 14.61 0.71
N ASP A 142 -7.62 13.30 0.96
CA ASP A 142 -8.45 12.72 2.01
C ASP A 142 -8.01 13.20 3.41
N ARG A 143 -6.70 13.34 3.63
CA ARG A 143 -6.15 13.90 4.86
C ARG A 143 -6.55 15.35 5.04
N LEU A 144 -6.40 16.20 4.03
CA LEU A 144 -6.74 17.61 4.07
C LEU A 144 -8.24 17.83 4.31
N VAL A 145 -9.10 17.12 3.57
CA VAL A 145 -10.55 17.21 3.74
C VAL A 145 -10.96 16.76 5.14
N GLY A 146 -10.51 15.59 5.59
CA GLY A 146 -10.84 15.06 6.90
C GLY A 146 -10.46 16.02 8.04
N PHE A 147 -9.24 16.54 8.02
CA PHE A 147 -8.75 17.43 9.09
C PHE A 147 -9.30 18.85 9.04
N LYS A 148 -9.59 19.39 7.86
CA LYS A 148 -10.14 20.75 7.72
C LYS A 148 -11.65 20.80 7.98
N LEU A 149 -12.41 19.80 7.52
CA LEU A 149 -13.87 19.83 7.60
C LEU A 149 -14.41 19.17 8.88
N SER A 150 -13.77 18.13 9.43
CA SER A 150 -14.28 17.51 10.66
C SER A 150 -14.41 18.48 11.84
N PRO A 151 -13.46 19.38 12.11
CA PRO A 151 -13.63 20.40 13.15
C PRO A 151 -14.79 21.39 12.90
N VAL A 152 -15.15 21.64 11.65
CA VAL A 152 -16.32 22.46 11.31
C VAL A 152 -17.60 21.73 11.69
N LEU A 153 -17.67 20.43 11.39
CA LEU A 153 -18.80 19.58 11.80
C LEU A 153 -18.92 19.52 13.32
N TRP A 154 -17.82 19.40 14.05
CA TRP A 154 -17.84 19.37 15.53
C TRP A 154 -18.40 20.64 16.13
N ARG A 155 -18.08 21.79 15.57
CA ARG A 155 -18.56 23.09 16.07
C ARG A 155 -19.99 23.42 15.65
N ARG A 156 -20.43 22.95 14.48
CA ARG A 156 -21.70 23.38 13.89
C ARG A 156 -22.81 22.33 13.95
N VAL A 157 -22.46 21.05 14.11
CA VAL A 157 -23.41 19.94 14.09
C VAL A 157 -23.30 19.13 15.38
N ARG A 158 -22.26 18.30 15.54
CA ARG A 158 -22.05 17.42 16.70
C ARG A 158 -20.58 16.99 16.82
N PRO A 159 -20.04 16.86 18.05
CA PRO A 159 -18.71 16.26 18.26
C PRO A 159 -18.59 14.84 17.70
N SER A 160 -17.37 14.44 17.37
CA SER A 160 -17.01 13.11 16.86
C SER A 160 -17.54 12.75 15.46
N LEU A 161 -18.13 13.66 14.72
CA LEU A 161 -18.43 13.46 13.31
C LEU A 161 -17.14 13.52 12.48
N SER A 162 -17.06 12.76 11.39
CA SER A 162 -15.95 12.86 10.45
C SER A 162 -16.43 13.25 9.05
N ALA A 163 -15.69 14.16 8.42
CA ALA A 163 -15.89 14.50 7.02
C ALA A 163 -15.02 13.60 6.16
N GLY A 164 -15.57 13.09 5.06
CA GLY A 164 -14.84 12.30 4.09
C GLY A 164 -15.47 12.37 2.71
N ARG A 165 -14.63 12.47 1.68
CA ARG A 165 -15.08 12.63 0.29
C ARG A 165 -15.97 11.47 -0.17
N VAL A 166 -15.54 10.23 0.11
CA VAL A 166 -16.27 9.03 -0.31
C VAL A 166 -17.53 8.83 0.53
N GLN A 167 -17.43 8.92 1.85
CA GLN A 167 -18.58 8.69 2.74
C GLN A 167 -19.70 9.72 2.53
N SER A 168 -19.38 10.99 2.25
CA SER A 168 -20.39 12.02 1.99
C SER A 168 -21.19 11.72 0.71
N VAL A 169 -20.51 11.28 -0.35
CA VAL A 169 -21.16 10.88 -1.61
C VAL A 169 -21.98 9.59 -1.42
N ALA A 170 -21.45 8.60 -0.72
CA ALA A 170 -22.15 7.34 -0.46
C ALA A 170 -23.46 7.58 0.30
N VAL A 171 -23.41 8.39 1.37
CA VAL A 171 -24.62 8.75 2.14
C VAL A 171 -25.63 9.50 1.24
N ARG A 172 -25.16 10.44 0.43
CA ARG A 172 -26.05 11.16 -0.50
C ARG A 172 -26.76 10.22 -1.46
N LEU A 173 -26.04 9.31 -2.11
CA LEU A 173 -26.62 8.34 -3.05
C LEU A 173 -27.66 7.45 -2.37
N ILE A 174 -27.40 6.98 -1.14
CA ILE A 174 -28.34 6.18 -0.37
C ILE A 174 -29.61 6.99 -0.07
N VAL A 175 -29.47 8.24 0.41
CA VAL A 175 -30.61 9.11 0.73
C VAL A 175 -31.43 9.47 -0.51
N GLU A 176 -30.76 9.74 -1.63
CA GLU A 176 -31.47 10.01 -2.90
C GLU A 176 -32.26 8.79 -3.34
N ARG A 177 -31.68 7.59 -3.25
CA ARG A 177 -32.36 6.33 -3.59
C ARG A 177 -33.55 6.00 -2.69
N GLU A 178 -33.45 6.26 -1.38
CA GLU A 178 -34.55 6.07 -0.42
C GLU A 178 -35.74 6.99 -0.67
N ARG A 179 -35.55 8.09 -1.39
CA ARG A 179 -36.60 9.08 -1.70
C ARG A 179 -37.34 8.81 -3.02
N GLU A 180 -36.86 7.89 -3.85
CA GLU A 180 -37.51 7.45 -5.07
C GLU A 180 -38.71 6.50 -4.75
#